data_c235e1fe5fd9b16dd222745684a8d862
#
_entry.id   c235e1fe5fd9b16dd222745684a8d862
#
_cell.length_a   1.000
_cell.length_b   1.000
_cell.length_c   1.000
_cell.angle_alpha   90.00
_cell.angle_beta   90.00
_cell.angle_gamma   90.00
#
_symmetry.space_group_name_H-M   'P 1'
#
loop_
_entity.id
_entity.type
_entity.pdbx_description
1 polymer ?
#
loop_
_entity_poly.entity_id
_entity_poly.type
_entity_poly.pdbx_seq_one_letter_code
_entity_poly.pdbx_strand_id
1 'polypeptide(L)' 'MKTTDEYRQKLLAELIEQSAGIDALILKCRQAEADMKLSYDHELEELRAKQRETTIKLHALEEPDRNAWENIGDGG' A
#
# COMPACT_ATOMS: atom_id res chain seq x y z
N MET A 1 -10.01 -20.95 -1.83
CA MET A 1 -11.04 -20.78 -1.16
C MET A 1 -10.99 -19.97 0.11
N LYS A 2 -11.33 -20.58 1.26
CA LYS A 2 -11.38 -19.80 2.48
C LYS A 2 -10.03 -19.19 2.82
N THR A 3 -8.98 -19.97 2.63
CA THR A 3 -7.66 -19.47 2.96
C THR A 3 -7.32 -18.25 2.15
N THR A 4 -7.64 -18.28 0.86
CA THR A 4 -7.38 -17.15 0.00
C THR A 4 -8.21 -15.94 0.42
N ASP A 5 -9.46 -16.17 0.75
CA ASP A 5 -10.32 -15.07 1.18
C ASP A 5 -9.80 -14.44 2.45
N GLU A 6 -9.39 -15.26 3.39
CA GLU A 6 -8.87 -14.74 4.64
C GLU A 6 -7.61 -13.93 4.41
N TYR A 7 -6.75 -14.43 3.55
CA TYR A 7 -5.51 -13.71 3.24
C TYR A 7 -5.83 -12.39 2.57
N ARG A 8 -6.77 -12.39 1.64
CA ARG A 8 -7.15 -11.17 0.95
C ARG A 8 -7.72 -10.15 1.92
N GLN A 9 -8.57 -10.60 2.84
CA GLN A 9 -9.14 -9.69 3.81
C GLN A 9 -8.06 -9.12 4.72
N LYS A 10 -7.08 -9.93 5.04
CA LYS A 10 -5.97 -9.44 5.84
C LYS A 10 -5.21 -8.36 5.10
N LEU A 11 -4.96 -8.57 3.81
CA LEU A 11 -4.26 -7.57 3.02
C LEU A 11 -5.06 -6.28 2.91
N LEU A 12 -6.37 -6.41 2.75
CA LEU A 12 -7.22 -5.23 2.69
C LEU A 12 -7.18 -4.46 3.99
N ALA A 13 -7.20 -5.18 5.11
CA ALA A 13 -7.11 -4.51 6.40
C ALA A 13 -5.77 -3.79 6.54
N GLU A 14 -4.70 -4.42 6.07
CA GLU A 14 -3.40 -3.78 6.11
C GLU A 14 -3.38 -2.52 5.26
N LEU A 15 -4.02 -2.59 4.09
CA LEU A 15 -4.07 -1.41 3.24
C LEU A 15 -4.79 -0.26 3.94
N ILE A 16 -5.88 -0.57 4.60
CA ILE A 16 -6.64 0.46 5.29
C ILE A 16 -5.80 1.07 6.40
N GLU A 17 -5.11 0.23 7.17
CA GLU A 17 -4.26 0.73 8.22
C GLU A 17 -3.12 1.57 7.67
N GLN A 18 -2.52 1.11 6.58
CA GLN A 18 -1.42 1.84 5.98
C GLN A 18 -1.89 3.18 5.45
N SER A 19 -3.07 3.21 4.85
CA SER A 19 -3.61 4.47 4.35
C SER A 19 -3.86 5.44 5.49
N ALA A 20 -4.42 4.96 6.58
CA ALA A 20 -4.65 5.80 7.74
C ALA A 20 -3.34 6.31 8.32
N GLY A 21 -2.34 5.45 8.35
CA GLY A 21 -1.03 5.86 8.84
C GLY A 21 -0.41 6.93 7.95
N ILE A 22 -0.55 6.77 6.65
CA ILE A 22 -0.03 7.76 5.73
C ILE A 22 -0.72 9.10 5.92
N ASP A 23 -2.04 9.08 6.05
CA ASP A 23 -2.77 10.32 6.28
C ASP A 23 -2.34 10.99 7.57
N ALA A 24 -2.19 10.21 8.63
CA ALA A 24 -1.76 10.76 9.90
C ALA A 24 -0.36 11.37 9.80
N LEU A 25 0.52 10.70 9.08
CA LEU A 25 1.86 11.22 8.89
C LEU A 25 1.88 12.51 8.08
N ILE A 26 1.04 12.57 7.06
CA ILE A 26 0.95 13.79 6.26
C ILE A 26 0.52 14.95 7.15
N LEU A 27 -0.45 14.72 8.01
CA LEU A 27 -0.88 15.76 8.92
C LEU A 27 0.25 16.19 9.85
N LYS A 28 0.96 15.24 10.41
CA LYS A 28 2.07 15.55 11.28
C LYS A 28 3.15 16.31 10.54
N CYS A 29 3.39 15.92 9.31
CA CYS A 29 4.42 16.56 8.51
C CYS A 29 4.08 18.02 8.27
N ARG A 30 2.80 18.31 8.02
CA ARG A 30 2.39 19.68 7.81
C ARG A 30 2.59 20.55 9.03
N GLN A 31 2.43 19.95 10.20
CA GLN A 31 2.53 20.70 11.44
C GLN A 31 3.94 20.69 12.03
N ALA A 32 4.82 19.92 11.43
CA ALA A 32 6.15 19.77 11.97
C ALA A 32 7.05 20.89 11.52
N GLU A 33 8.09 21.12 12.32
CA GLU A 33 9.11 22.05 11.94
C GLU A 33 10.04 21.44 10.90
N ALA A 34 10.85 22.27 10.28
CA ALA A 34 11.62 21.84 9.12
C ALA A 34 12.50 20.64 9.41
N ASP A 35 13.14 20.63 10.59
CA ASP A 35 14.04 19.54 10.90
C ASP A 35 13.29 18.24 11.16
N MET A 36 12.05 18.31 11.62
CA MET A 36 11.26 17.11 11.82
C MET A 36 10.65 16.60 10.54
N LYS A 37 10.49 17.47 9.56
CA LYS A 37 9.86 17.07 8.31
C LYS A 37 10.66 16.02 7.58
N LEU A 38 11.96 16.08 7.65
CA LEU A 38 12.81 15.08 7.01
C LEU A 38 12.54 13.70 7.58
N SER A 39 12.41 13.61 8.89
CA SER A 39 12.10 12.35 9.53
C SER A 39 10.75 11.81 9.09
N TYR A 40 9.76 12.67 9.07
CA TYR A 40 8.42 12.26 8.68
C TYR A 40 8.37 11.86 7.21
N ASP A 41 9.10 12.59 6.38
CA ASP A 41 9.16 12.21 4.96
C ASP A 41 9.74 10.82 4.79
N HIS A 42 10.76 10.49 5.54
CA HIS A 42 11.37 9.18 5.47
C HIS A 42 10.37 8.10 5.88
N GLU A 43 9.67 8.33 6.97
CA GLU A 43 8.66 7.37 7.40
C GLU A 43 7.54 7.25 6.40
N LEU A 44 7.17 8.36 5.79
CA LEU A 44 6.10 8.35 4.81
C LEU A 44 6.49 7.50 3.61
N GLU A 45 7.72 7.63 3.17
CA GLU A 45 8.20 6.81 2.06
C GLU A 45 8.16 5.33 2.40
N GLU A 46 8.55 4.99 3.61
CA GLU A 46 8.50 3.60 4.03
C GLU A 46 7.09 3.07 4.05
N LEU A 47 6.17 3.87 4.55
CA LEU A 47 4.77 3.45 4.57
C LEU A 47 4.22 3.28 3.17
N ARG A 48 4.58 4.18 2.28
CA ARG A 48 4.12 4.07 0.89
C ARG A 48 4.69 2.84 0.21
N ALA A 49 5.93 2.52 0.51
CA ALA A 49 6.53 1.32 -0.05
C ALA A 49 5.81 0.08 0.44
N LYS A 50 5.49 0.04 1.72
CA LYS A 50 4.73 -1.09 2.25
C LYS A 50 3.35 -1.17 1.63
N GLN A 51 2.72 -0.04 1.42
CA GLN A 51 1.41 -0.03 0.80
C GLN A 51 1.47 -0.58 -0.61
N ARG A 52 2.51 -0.21 -1.35
CA ARG A 52 2.67 -0.73 -2.69
C ARG A 52 2.86 -2.24 -2.67
N GLU A 53 3.66 -2.73 -1.74
CA GLU A 53 3.86 -4.17 -1.63
C GLU A 53 2.56 -4.87 -1.32
N THR A 54 1.79 -4.33 -0.40
CA THR A 54 0.51 -4.93 -0.07
C THR A 54 -0.42 -4.92 -1.28
N THR A 55 -0.43 -3.82 -2.02
CA THR A 55 -1.26 -3.73 -3.21
C THR A 55 -0.86 -4.77 -4.24
N ILE A 56 0.43 -4.96 -4.43
CA ILE A 56 0.91 -5.95 -5.39
C ILE A 56 0.45 -7.34 -4.98
N LYS A 57 0.59 -7.66 -3.70
CA LYS A 57 0.15 -8.96 -3.22
C LYS A 57 -1.35 -9.15 -3.43
N LEU A 58 -2.10 -8.09 -3.18
CA LEU A 58 -3.54 -8.17 -3.35
C LEU A 58 -3.90 -8.40 -4.81
N HIS A 59 -3.24 -7.69 -5.71
CA HIS A 59 -3.48 -7.87 -7.13
C HIS A 59 -3.15 -9.28 -7.57
N ALA A 60 -2.09 -9.84 -7.05
CA ALA A 60 -1.72 -11.21 -7.39
C ALA A 60 -2.82 -12.18 -7.01
N LEU A 61 -3.50 -11.92 -5.91
CA LEU A 61 -4.59 -12.78 -5.50
C LEU A 61 -5.81 -12.61 -6.37
N GLU A 62 -6.08 -11.38 -6.78
CA GLU A 62 -7.29 -11.08 -7.53
C GLU A 62 -7.16 -11.33 -9.02
N GLU A 63 -5.98 -11.69 -9.46
CA GLU A 63 -5.73 -11.90 -10.88
C GLU A 63 -5.44 -13.35 -11.16
N PRO A 64 -6.45 -14.19 -11.11
CA PRO A 64 -6.22 -15.59 -11.47
C PRO A 64 -5.86 -15.75 -12.93
N ASP A 65 -6.26 -14.81 -13.74
CA ASP A 65 -6.01 -14.88 -15.19
C ASP A 65 -4.80 -14.01 -15.52
N ARG A 66 -3.70 -14.69 -15.76
CA ARG A 66 -2.48 -14.00 -16.07
C ARG A 66 -2.54 -13.25 -17.37
N ASN A 67 -3.32 -13.74 -18.31
CA ASN A 67 -3.38 -13.10 -19.61
C ASN A 67 -3.88 -11.67 -19.50
N ALA A 68 -4.90 -11.46 -18.70
CA ALA A 68 -5.41 -10.10 -18.52
C ALA A 68 -4.34 -9.23 -17.88
N TRP A 69 -3.64 -9.79 -16.94
CA TRP A 69 -2.59 -9.06 -16.24
C TRP A 69 -1.48 -8.65 -17.22
N GLU A 70 -1.08 -9.58 -18.04
CA GLU A 70 -0.03 -9.31 -18.99
C GLU A 70 -0.44 -8.27 -20.02
N ASN A 71 -1.67 -8.34 -20.45
CA ASN A 71 -2.16 -7.35 -21.41
C ASN A 71 -2.07 -5.95 -20.84
N ILE A 72 -2.46 -5.81 -19.61
CA ILE A 72 -2.39 -4.51 -18.97
C ILE A 72 -0.95 -4.07 -18.87
N GLY A 73 -0.08 -4.97 -18.50
CA GLY A 73 1.32 -4.64 -18.39
C GLY A 73 1.91 -4.20 -19.72
N ASP A 74 1.53 -4.90 -20.77
CA ASP A 74 2.03 -4.55 -22.09
C ASP A 74 1.52 -3.18 -22.49
N GLY A 75 0.26 -2.93 -22.25
CA GLY A 75 -0.29 -1.63 -22.57
C GLY A 75 0.38 -0.51 -21.81
N GLY A 76 0.81 -0.82 -20.62
CA GLY A 76 1.50 0.17 -19.82
C GLY A 76 2.93 0.34 -20.30
#